data_72698e93768687bcc6e46fae246a0eb8
#
_entry.id   72698e93768687bcc6e46fae246a0eb8
#
_cell.length_a   1.000
_cell.length_b   1.000
_cell.length_c   1.000
_cell.angle_alpha   90.00
_cell.angle_beta   90.00
_cell.angle_gamma   90.00
#
_symmetry.space_group_name_H-M   'P 1'
#
loop_
_entity.id
_entity.type
_entity.pdbx_description
1 polymer ?
#
loop_
_entity_poly.entity_id
_entity_poly.type
_entity_poly.pdbx_seq_one_letter_code
_entity_poly.pdbx_strand_id
1 'polypeptide(L)'
;RFHRAGMSGVCGAPAKGRLNGTPLDFWQAHEVSAGDLLDLGQVGPHGMRYYLTVSGGLEIPDYLGSQSTFTLGKFGGHCGRALQTGDILRLGKDETVEPLPGVMPDGIPEISDRWTLHTLYGPHAASDYLTVDYMETFFEAEWEVHYNSDRTGVRLLGPKPQWARPDGGEAGLHPSNLHDNPYAVGAVDFTGDMPVILG
;
A
#
# COMPACT_ATOMS: atom_id res chain seq x y z
N ARG A 1 -13.77 -12.38 -14.75
CA ARG A 1 -13.93 -13.58 -15.56
C ARG A 1 -12.69 -13.81 -16.41
N PHE A 2 -12.16 -15.00 -16.42
CA PHE A 2 -11.03 -15.39 -17.27
C PHE A 2 -11.51 -15.71 -18.71
N HIS A 3 -10.70 -15.35 -19.70
CA HIS A 3 -10.97 -15.63 -21.11
C HIS A 3 -9.97 -16.62 -21.72
N ARG A 4 -8.97 -17.05 -20.94
CA ARG A 4 -8.01 -18.12 -21.30
C ARG A 4 -7.61 -18.91 -20.06
N ALA A 5 -7.01 -20.07 -20.28
CA ALA A 5 -6.40 -20.86 -19.22
C ALA A 5 -5.10 -20.21 -18.71
N GLY A 6 -4.71 -20.51 -17.47
CA GLY A 6 -3.49 -20.05 -16.83
C GLY A 6 -3.51 -20.32 -15.33
N MET A 7 -2.63 -19.63 -14.61
CA MET A 7 -2.56 -19.67 -13.15
C MET A 7 -2.95 -18.32 -12.57
N SER A 8 -3.59 -18.34 -11.41
CA SER A 8 -3.93 -17.12 -10.66
C SER A 8 -3.74 -17.37 -9.16
N GLY A 9 -3.29 -16.37 -8.46
CA GLY A 9 -3.16 -16.42 -7.00
C GLY A 9 -3.63 -15.14 -6.35
N VAL A 10 -4.03 -15.22 -5.10
CA VAL A 10 -4.41 -14.06 -4.29
C VAL A 10 -3.66 -14.11 -2.97
N CYS A 11 -3.11 -12.98 -2.57
CA CYS A 11 -2.41 -12.84 -1.27
C CYS A 11 -2.74 -11.50 -0.63
N GLY A 12 -2.34 -11.30 0.63
CA GLY A 12 -2.59 -10.08 1.41
C GLY A 12 -3.67 -10.26 2.45
N ALA A 13 -4.47 -9.22 2.68
CA ALA A 13 -5.52 -9.24 3.67
C ALA A 13 -6.55 -10.35 3.39
N PRO A 14 -7.03 -11.05 4.43
CA PRO A 14 -8.01 -12.11 4.26
C PRO A 14 -9.30 -11.56 3.65
N ALA A 15 -9.86 -12.32 2.72
CA ALA A 15 -11.16 -12.03 2.12
C ALA A 15 -11.89 -13.36 1.84
N LYS A 16 -13.20 -13.27 1.60
CA LYS A 16 -14.02 -14.45 1.27
C LYS A 16 -14.04 -14.68 -0.25
N GLY A 17 -12.85 -14.87 -0.83
CA GLY A 17 -12.70 -15.14 -2.26
C GLY A 17 -13.36 -16.45 -2.69
N ARG A 18 -13.80 -16.52 -3.94
CA ARG A 18 -14.39 -17.72 -4.55
C ARG A 18 -13.96 -17.86 -6.00
N LEU A 19 -13.68 -19.08 -6.41
CA LEU A 19 -13.50 -19.44 -7.82
C LEU A 19 -14.66 -20.34 -8.23
N ASN A 20 -15.48 -19.89 -9.17
CA ASN A 20 -16.71 -20.60 -9.61
C ASN A 20 -17.65 -20.94 -8.45
N GLY A 21 -17.74 -20.07 -7.43
CA GLY A 21 -18.56 -20.28 -6.26
C GLY A 21 -17.92 -21.12 -5.16
N THR A 22 -16.80 -21.82 -5.43
CA THR A 22 -16.04 -22.58 -4.43
C THR A 22 -15.09 -21.63 -3.67
N PRO A 23 -14.97 -21.74 -2.33
CA PRO A 23 -14.00 -20.96 -1.56
C PRO A 23 -12.59 -21.05 -2.15
N LEU A 24 -11.91 -19.90 -2.20
CA LEU A 24 -10.55 -19.78 -2.72
C LEU A 24 -9.55 -19.70 -1.57
N ASP A 25 -8.55 -20.56 -1.59
CA ASP A 25 -7.44 -20.50 -0.65
C ASP A 25 -6.47 -19.39 -1.08
N PHE A 26 -6.22 -18.44 -0.18
CA PHE A 26 -5.24 -17.38 -0.39
C PHE A 26 -3.83 -17.92 -0.19
N TRP A 27 -2.85 -17.22 -0.74
CA TRP A 27 -1.42 -17.58 -0.72
C TRP A 27 -1.08 -18.87 -1.46
N GLN A 28 -1.98 -19.31 -2.32
CA GLN A 28 -1.79 -20.45 -3.21
C GLN A 28 -2.06 -20.04 -4.66
N ALA A 29 -1.45 -20.77 -5.58
CA ALA A 29 -1.74 -20.66 -7.01
C ALA A 29 -2.83 -21.64 -7.39
N HIS A 30 -3.80 -21.18 -8.16
CA HIS A 30 -4.95 -21.95 -8.66
C HIS A 30 -4.93 -21.98 -10.18
N GLU A 31 -5.19 -23.15 -10.75
CA GLU A 31 -5.46 -23.26 -12.16
C GLU A 31 -6.80 -22.57 -12.50
N VAL A 32 -6.80 -21.81 -13.57
CA VAL A 32 -7.99 -21.17 -14.10
C VAL A 32 -8.16 -21.48 -15.58
N SER A 33 -9.40 -21.59 -16.00
CA SER A 33 -9.79 -21.89 -17.39
C SER A 33 -10.57 -20.74 -18.01
N ALA A 34 -10.69 -20.75 -19.35
CA ALA A 34 -11.56 -19.81 -20.02
C ALA A 34 -13.02 -20.02 -19.57
N GLY A 35 -13.67 -18.95 -19.16
CA GLY A 35 -15.01 -18.96 -18.60
C GLY A 35 -15.07 -18.86 -17.08
N ASP A 36 -14.01 -19.19 -16.37
CA ASP A 36 -13.97 -19.15 -14.91
C ASP A 36 -14.25 -17.75 -14.35
N LEU A 37 -14.96 -17.74 -13.24
CA LEU A 37 -15.35 -16.55 -12.52
C LEU A 37 -14.62 -16.49 -11.17
N LEU A 38 -13.73 -15.54 -11.04
CA LEU A 38 -13.10 -15.20 -9.75
C LEU A 38 -13.88 -14.06 -9.09
N ASP A 39 -14.39 -14.32 -7.91
CA ASP A 39 -14.98 -13.32 -7.02
C ASP A 39 -14.04 -13.16 -5.82
N LEU A 40 -13.48 -11.97 -5.64
CA LEU A 40 -12.53 -11.71 -4.56
C LEU A 40 -13.22 -11.35 -3.25
N GLY A 41 -14.49 -11.00 -3.28
CA GLY A 41 -15.22 -10.56 -2.10
C GLY A 41 -14.70 -9.23 -1.54
N GLN A 42 -15.13 -8.93 -0.34
CA GLN A 42 -14.63 -7.77 0.42
C GLN A 42 -13.45 -8.19 1.31
N VAL A 43 -12.52 -7.25 1.52
CA VAL A 43 -11.47 -7.41 2.54
C VAL A 43 -12.13 -7.69 3.89
N GLY A 44 -11.58 -8.63 4.64
CA GLY A 44 -12.07 -8.99 5.97
C GLY A 44 -11.86 -7.88 7.00
N PRO A 45 -12.12 -8.16 8.29
CA PRO A 45 -12.02 -7.14 9.33
C PRO A 45 -10.57 -6.65 9.55
N HIS A 46 -9.56 -7.43 9.14
CA HIS A 46 -8.15 -7.12 9.34
C HIS A 46 -7.46 -6.87 8.01
N GLY A 47 -6.61 -5.85 7.97
CA GLY A 47 -5.88 -5.44 6.77
C GLY A 47 -6.71 -4.58 5.81
N MET A 48 -6.05 -4.06 4.79
CA MET A 48 -6.65 -3.07 3.87
C MET A 48 -6.59 -3.49 2.40
N ARG A 49 -5.73 -4.43 2.02
CA ARG A 49 -5.45 -4.76 0.63
C ARG A 49 -5.18 -6.23 0.44
N TYR A 50 -5.60 -6.73 -0.71
CA TYR A 50 -5.13 -7.99 -1.25
C TYR A 50 -4.60 -7.78 -2.67
N TYR A 51 -3.80 -8.71 -3.12
CA TYR A 51 -3.13 -8.66 -4.41
C TYR A 51 -3.54 -9.86 -5.24
N LEU A 52 -3.96 -9.61 -6.47
CA LEU A 52 -4.24 -10.64 -7.45
C LEU A 52 -3.04 -10.77 -8.38
N THR A 53 -2.53 -11.98 -8.52
CA THR A 53 -1.49 -12.34 -9.49
C THR A 53 -2.09 -13.21 -10.58
N VAL A 54 -1.56 -13.10 -11.78
CA VAL A 54 -1.95 -13.94 -12.93
C VAL A 54 -0.71 -14.34 -13.71
N SER A 55 -0.71 -15.55 -14.24
CA SER A 55 0.40 -16.03 -15.09
C SER A 55 0.56 -15.16 -16.34
N GLY A 56 1.80 -14.89 -16.71
CA GLY A 56 2.15 -13.96 -17.79
C GLY A 56 2.02 -12.49 -17.43
N GLY A 57 1.54 -12.14 -16.23
CA GLY A 57 1.31 -10.76 -15.79
C GLY A 57 0.22 -10.05 -16.60
N LEU A 58 0.15 -8.73 -16.44
CA LEU A 58 -0.76 -7.88 -17.22
C LEU A 58 0.02 -7.20 -18.36
N GLU A 59 -0.57 -7.17 -19.55
CA GLU A 59 -0.03 -6.41 -20.68
C GLU A 59 -0.37 -4.92 -20.51
N ILE A 60 0.44 -4.25 -19.72
CA ILE A 60 0.32 -2.82 -19.42
C ILE A 60 1.52 -2.08 -20.00
N PRO A 61 1.34 -0.97 -20.71
CA PRO A 61 2.45 -0.13 -21.17
C PRO A 61 3.30 0.35 -20.01
N ASP A 62 4.61 0.29 -20.19
CA ASP A 62 5.55 0.89 -19.25
C ASP A 62 5.50 2.41 -19.37
N TYR A 63 5.43 3.11 -18.26
CA TYR A 63 5.46 4.56 -18.17
C TYR A 63 6.43 5.01 -17.08
N LEU A 64 7.48 5.68 -17.47
CA LEU A 64 8.58 6.09 -16.58
C LEU A 64 9.17 4.93 -15.75
N GLY A 65 9.35 3.77 -16.37
CA GLY A 65 9.90 2.58 -15.72
C GLY A 65 8.91 1.86 -14.79
N SER A 66 7.61 2.12 -14.89
CA SER A 66 6.58 1.51 -14.04
C SER A 66 5.31 1.18 -14.81
N GLN A 67 4.67 0.07 -14.43
CA GLN A 67 3.34 -0.32 -14.89
C GLN A 67 2.24 0.02 -13.87
N SER A 68 2.58 0.71 -12.78
CA SER A 68 1.61 1.10 -11.76
C SER A 68 0.72 2.25 -12.22
N THR A 69 -0.50 2.26 -11.71
CA THR A 69 -1.42 3.39 -11.89
C THR A 69 -1.16 4.48 -10.85
N PHE A 70 -0.95 5.70 -11.27
CA PHE A 70 -0.97 6.88 -10.42
C PHE A 70 -2.30 7.60 -10.57
N THR A 71 -3.24 7.29 -9.70
CA THR A 71 -4.64 7.74 -9.82
C THR A 71 -4.81 9.26 -9.68
N LEU A 72 -3.98 9.91 -8.87
CA LEU A 72 -4.01 11.37 -8.68
C LEU A 72 -3.58 12.08 -9.97
N GLY A 73 -2.50 11.63 -10.60
CA GLY A 73 -2.01 12.16 -11.88
C GLY A 73 -2.76 11.65 -13.10
N LYS A 74 -3.61 10.62 -12.94
CA LYS A 74 -4.40 9.98 -14.01
C LYS A 74 -3.55 9.41 -15.14
N PHE A 75 -2.43 8.78 -14.81
CA PHE A 75 -1.56 8.12 -15.79
C PHE A 75 -1.03 6.77 -15.28
N GLY A 76 -0.37 6.04 -16.15
CA GLY A 76 0.15 4.70 -15.89
C GLY A 76 -0.94 3.64 -15.72
N GLY A 77 -0.54 2.37 -15.56
CA GLY A 77 -1.43 1.25 -15.37
C GLY A 77 -2.50 1.10 -16.47
N HIS A 78 -3.66 0.59 -16.07
CA HIS A 78 -4.81 0.50 -16.96
C HIS A 78 -5.58 1.82 -16.96
N CYS A 79 -5.44 2.61 -18.02
CA CYS A 79 -6.17 3.88 -18.23
C CYS A 79 -5.95 4.97 -17.17
N GLY A 80 -4.89 4.93 -16.37
CA GLY A 80 -4.59 5.95 -15.36
C GLY A 80 -5.61 6.07 -14.23
N ARG A 81 -6.45 5.08 -14.01
CA ARG A 81 -7.53 5.09 -13.01
C ARG A 81 -7.73 3.74 -12.34
N ALA A 82 -8.49 3.71 -11.27
CA ALA A 82 -9.00 2.46 -10.72
C ALA A 82 -9.84 1.69 -11.75
N LEU A 83 -9.82 0.35 -11.65
CA LEU A 83 -10.61 -0.50 -12.51
C LEU A 83 -12.11 -0.26 -12.33
N GLN A 84 -12.84 -0.34 -13.42
CA GLN A 84 -14.30 -0.18 -13.45
C GLN A 84 -14.96 -1.41 -14.05
N THR A 85 -16.23 -1.57 -13.76
CA THR A 85 -17.05 -2.61 -14.39
C THR A 85 -16.99 -2.49 -15.92
N GLY A 86 -16.68 -3.59 -16.59
CA GLY A 86 -16.52 -3.65 -18.04
C GLY A 86 -15.07 -3.52 -18.52
N ASP A 87 -14.11 -3.20 -17.64
CA ASP A 87 -12.70 -3.20 -18.03
C ASP A 87 -12.22 -4.60 -18.41
N ILE A 88 -11.43 -4.67 -19.48
CA ILE A 88 -10.79 -5.89 -19.95
C ILE A 88 -9.29 -5.73 -19.81
N LEU A 89 -8.70 -6.55 -18.93
CA LEU A 89 -7.25 -6.60 -18.75
C LEU A 89 -6.67 -7.68 -19.66
N ARG A 90 -5.71 -7.30 -20.48
CA ARG A 90 -4.98 -8.26 -21.31
C ARG A 90 -3.87 -8.89 -20.46
N LEU A 91 -3.76 -10.22 -20.58
CA LEU A 91 -2.67 -10.96 -19.95
C LEU A 91 -1.50 -11.05 -20.92
N GLY A 92 -0.30 -10.87 -20.40
CA GLY A 92 0.94 -11.08 -21.13
C GLY A 92 1.08 -12.54 -21.59
N LYS A 93 2.10 -12.83 -22.37
CA LYS A 93 2.37 -14.20 -22.83
C LYS A 93 2.75 -15.06 -21.62
N ASP A 94 2.09 -16.20 -21.51
CA ASP A 94 2.45 -17.22 -20.54
C ASP A 94 3.66 -17.99 -21.11
N GLU A 95 4.84 -17.62 -20.71
CA GLU A 95 6.01 -18.48 -20.90
C GLU A 95 5.90 -19.50 -19.77
N THR A 96 5.49 -20.71 -20.10
CA THR A 96 5.25 -21.87 -19.24
C THR A 96 5.96 -21.79 -17.88
N VAL A 97 5.31 -21.14 -16.93
CA VAL A 97 5.76 -21.17 -15.55
C VAL A 97 5.19 -22.44 -14.93
N GLU A 98 6.04 -23.38 -14.58
CA GLU A 98 5.59 -24.47 -13.74
C GLU A 98 4.92 -23.93 -12.50
N PRO A 99 3.81 -24.54 -12.05
CA PRO A 99 3.13 -24.08 -10.84
C PRO A 99 4.13 -24.04 -9.69
N LEU A 100 4.45 -22.84 -9.21
CA LEU A 100 5.24 -22.72 -7.99
C LEU A 100 4.38 -23.24 -6.84
N PRO A 101 4.98 -23.99 -5.91
CA PRO A 101 4.28 -24.35 -4.69
C PRO A 101 3.79 -23.08 -3.99
N GLY A 102 2.64 -23.13 -3.35
CA GLY A 102 2.12 -22.02 -2.54
C GLY A 102 3.14 -21.54 -1.52
N VAL A 103 2.93 -20.36 -0.99
CA VAL A 103 3.78 -19.84 0.10
C VAL A 103 3.67 -20.77 1.30
N MET A 104 4.82 -21.15 1.87
CA MET A 104 4.83 -21.95 3.10
C MET A 104 4.13 -21.20 4.23
N PRO A 105 3.39 -21.87 5.11
CA PRO A 105 2.61 -21.21 6.17
C PRO A 105 3.41 -20.21 7.02
N ASP A 106 4.65 -20.51 7.32
CA ASP A 106 5.58 -19.66 8.08
C ASP A 106 6.04 -18.42 7.31
N GLY A 107 5.83 -18.38 5.99
CA GLY A 107 6.08 -17.22 5.14
C GLY A 107 4.87 -16.28 5.01
N ILE A 108 3.72 -16.65 5.56
CA ILE A 108 2.51 -15.84 5.51
C ILE A 108 2.52 -14.84 6.67
N PRO A 109 2.56 -13.52 6.42
CA PRO A 109 2.56 -12.55 7.50
C PRO A 109 1.22 -12.56 8.25
N GLU A 110 1.29 -12.48 9.57
CA GLU A 110 0.09 -12.22 10.38
C GLU A 110 -0.39 -10.80 10.11
N ILE A 111 -1.64 -10.67 9.69
CA ILE A 111 -2.27 -9.37 9.44
C ILE A 111 -3.20 -9.05 10.61
N SER A 112 -2.81 -8.07 11.40
CA SER A 112 -3.54 -7.62 12.58
C SER A 112 -3.99 -6.16 12.44
N ASP A 113 -4.79 -5.69 13.41
CA ASP A 113 -5.22 -4.30 13.48
C ASP A 113 -4.25 -3.41 14.26
N ARG A 114 -3.28 -4.03 14.94
CA ARG A 114 -2.30 -3.32 15.76
C ARG A 114 -0.90 -3.73 15.34
N TRP A 115 -0.08 -2.70 15.12
CA TRP A 115 1.29 -2.87 14.65
C TRP A 115 2.22 -2.06 15.55
N THR A 116 3.35 -2.62 15.90
CA THR A 116 4.45 -1.88 16.52
C THR A 116 5.49 -1.59 15.44
N LEU A 117 5.69 -0.32 15.14
CA LEU A 117 6.69 0.13 14.19
C LEU A 117 7.91 0.66 14.94
N HIS A 118 9.08 0.07 14.65
CA HIS A 118 10.35 0.58 15.16
C HIS A 118 10.83 1.71 14.25
N THR A 119 11.02 2.88 14.83
CA THR A 119 11.45 4.08 14.11
C THR A 119 12.76 4.61 14.67
N LEU A 120 13.53 5.27 13.83
CA LEU A 120 14.77 5.96 14.20
C LEU A 120 14.54 7.47 14.14
N TYR A 121 15.34 8.21 14.88
CA TYR A 121 15.37 9.65 14.74
C TYR A 121 15.86 10.05 13.36
N GLY A 122 15.10 10.89 12.67
CA GLY A 122 15.50 11.51 11.43
C GLY A 122 16.38 12.74 11.66
N PRO A 123 17.03 13.27 10.61
CA PRO A 123 17.91 14.45 10.72
C PRO A 123 17.16 15.73 11.09
N HIS A 124 15.86 15.80 10.82
CA HIS A 124 15.01 16.96 11.08
C HIS A 124 14.01 16.71 12.23
N ALA A 125 14.46 16.06 13.30
CA ALA A 125 13.64 15.79 14.49
C ALA A 125 13.82 16.86 15.57
N ALA A 126 13.94 16.45 16.84
CA ALA A 126 14.30 17.36 17.94
C ALA A 126 15.83 17.61 17.92
N SER A 127 16.33 18.75 18.30
CA SER A 127 15.62 19.91 18.92
C SER A 127 15.28 21.02 17.93
N ASP A 128 15.64 20.88 16.68
CA ASP A 128 15.58 21.98 15.70
C ASP A 128 14.17 22.21 15.14
N TYR A 129 13.40 21.17 14.99
CA TYR A 129 12.03 21.22 14.41
C TYR A 129 10.95 20.88 15.41
N LEU A 130 11.16 19.83 16.18
CA LEU A 130 10.23 19.33 17.19
C LEU A 130 10.83 19.48 18.57
N THR A 131 10.02 19.66 19.59
CA THR A 131 10.50 19.68 20.98
C THR A 131 10.91 18.28 21.43
N VAL A 132 11.84 18.19 22.39
CA VAL A 132 12.26 16.91 22.96
C VAL A 132 11.06 16.20 23.60
N ASP A 133 10.24 16.91 24.35
CA ASP A 133 9.06 16.38 25.04
C ASP A 133 8.03 15.81 24.04
N TYR A 134 7.91 16.43 22.86
CA TYR A 134 7.04 15.88 21.83
C TYR A 134 7.59 14.58 21.24
N MET A 135 8.89 14.45 21.10
CA MET A 135 9.47 13.19 20.59
C MET A 135 9.20 12.03 21.55
N GLU A 136 9.26 12.24 22.87
CA GLU A 136 8.84 11.24 23.84
C GLU A 136 7.37 10.88 23.65
N THR A 137 6.51 11.90 23.56
CA THR A 137 5.08 11.71 23.28
C THR A 137 4.83 10.96 21.98
N PHE A 138 5.57 11.27 20.91
CA PHE A 138 5.43 10.63 19.60
C PHE A 138 5.70 9.13 19.65
N PHE A 139 6.75 8.70 20.36
CA PHE A 139 7.13 7.29 20.46
C PHE A 139 6.25 6.50 21.42
N GLU A 140 5.66 7.12 22.42
CA GLU A 140 4.82 6.45 23.42
C GLU A 140 3.33 6.39 23.00
N ALA A 141 2.91 7.26 22.09
CA ALA A 141 1.52 7.37 21.69
C ALA A 141 1.05 6.17 20.84
N GLU A 142 -0.21 5.83 21.01
CA GLU A 142 -0.94 5.03 20.03
C GLU A 142 -1.42 5.92 18.87
N TRP A 143 -1.12 5.50 17.64
CA TRP A 143 -1.48 6.20 16.42
C TRP A 143 -2.57 5.47 15.67
N GLU A 144 -3.58 6.19 15.21
CA GLU A 144 -4.63 5.64 14.37
C GLU A 144 -4.34 5.94 12.89
N VAL A 145 -4.54 4.95 12.02
CA VAL A 145 -4.40 5.14 10.57
C VAL A 145 -5.60 5.94 10.06
N HIS A 146 -5.34 7.10 9.49
CA HIS A 146 -6.38 7.93 8.88
C HIS A 146 -6.99 7.23 7.65
N TYR A 147 -8.32 7.34 7.48
CA TYR A 147 -9.05 6.68 6.38
C TYR A 147 -8.58 7.07 4.97
N ASN A 148 -8.01 8.28 4.82
CA ASN A 148 -7.44 8.75 3.55
C ASN A 148 -5.96 8.42 3.45
N SER A 149 -5.60 7.17 3.71
CA SER A 149 -4.26 6.62 3.55
C SER A 149 -4.21 5.73 2.34
N ASP A 150 -3.08 5.77 1.62
CA ASP A 150 -2.85 4.89 0.48
C ASP A 150 -1.38 4.42 0.41
N ARG A 151 -0.98 3.83 -0.73
CA ARG A 151 0.39 3.35 -0.93
C ARG A 151 1.44 4.47 -1.02
N THR A 152 1.04 5.70 -1.25
CA THR A 152 1.95 6.86 -1.35
C THR A 152 2.23 7.47 0.00
N GLY A 153 1.35 7.23 0.98
CA GLY A 153 1.54 7.71 2.34
C GLY A 153 0.45 7.22 3.28
N VAL A 154 0.88 6.74 4.43
CA VAL A 154 -0.01 6.34 5.52
C VAL A 154 -0.09 7.48 6.52
N ARG A 155 -1.22 8.17 6.54
CA ARG A 155 -1.49 9.29 7.45
C ARG A 155 -1.87 8.80 8.83
N LEU A 156 -1.35 9.45 9.86
CA LEU A 156 -1.58 9.05 11.24
C LEU A 156 -2.35 10.12 12.00
N LEU A 157 -3.28 9.68 12.84
CA LEU A 157 -4.01 10.50 13.79
C LEU A 157 -3.47 10.22 15.20
N GLY A 158 -3.14 11.27 15.93
CA GLY A 158 -2.59 11.16 17.27
C GLY A 158 -2.27 12.53 17.87
N PRO A 159 -1.34 12.60 18.84
CA PRO A 159 -0.96 13.85 19.48
C PRO A 159 -0.42 14.89 18.49
N LYS A 160 -0.84 16.13 18.64
CA LYS A 160 -0.35 17.22 17.79
C LYS A 160 1.12 17.51 18.05
N PRO A 161 1.90 17.83 17.00
CA PRO A 161 3.28 18.21 17.13
C PRO A 161 3.46 19.46 18.01
N GLN A 162 4.52 19.46 18.78
CA GLN A 162 5.04 20.65 19.46
C GLN A 162 6.28 21.12 18.70
N TRP A 163 6.09 22.16 17.95
CA TRP A 163 7.15 22.72 17.11
C TRP A 163 8.15 23.52 17.93
N ALA A 164 9.44 23.28 17.70
CA ALA A 164 10.52 24.02 18.34
C ALA A 164 10.74 25.43 17.74
N ARG A 165 10.17 25.66 16.55
CA ARG A 165 10.27 26.94 15.84
C ARG A 165 9.05 27.82 16.11
N PRO A 166 9.13 28.78 17.05
CA PRO A 166 7.98 29.62 17.41
C PRO A 166 7.60 30.64 16.32
N ASP A 167 8.52 30.94 15.41
CA ASP A 167 8.39 31.89 14.30
C ASP A 167 7.88 31.25 13.01
N GLY A 168 7.59 29.94 13.04
CA GLY A 168 7.14 29.17 11.90
C GLY A 168 8.27 28.51 11.11
N GLY A 169 7.92 27.98 9.97
CA GLY A 169 8.84 27.33 9.03
C GLY A 169 9.57 28.32 8.13
N GLU A 170 10.20 27.79 7.09
CA GLU A 170 10.88 28.60 6.09
C GLU A 170 9.91 29.57 5.38
N ALA A 171 10.37 30.77 5.12
CA ALA A 171 9.60 31.86 4.50
C ALA A 171 8.29 32.21 5.24
N GLY A 172 8.21 31.98 6.57
CA GLY A 172 7.01 32.26 7.37
C GLY A 172 5.86 31.27 7.14
N LEU A 173 6.13 30.13 6.52
CA LEU A 173 5.18 29.05 6.33
C LEU A 173 5.03 28.21 7.60
N HIS A 174 4.24 27.14 7.52
CA HIS A 174 4.05 26.22 8.63
C HIS A 174 5.40 25.61 9.08
N PRO A 175 5.64 25.38 10.38
CA PRO A 175 6.91 24.82 10.88
C PRO A 175 7.35 23.51 10.23
N SER A 176 6.41 22.71 9.71
CA SER A 176 6.71 21.47 8.96
C SER A 176 7.34 21.71 7.60
N ASN A 177 7.31 22.93 7.07
CA ASN A 177 7.82 23.18 5.72
C ASN A 177 9.35 23.23 5.73
N LEU A 178 9.94 22.35 4.94
CA LEU A 178 11.36 22.30 4.62
C LEU A 178 11.53 22.48 3.11
N HIS A 179 12.54 23.28 2.74
CA HIS A 179 12.91 23.45 1.36
C HIS A 179 13.79 22.27 0.89
N ASP A 180 13.42 21.66 -0.25
CA ASP A 180 14.20 20.62 -0.94
C ASP A 180 14.69 19.47 -0.05
N ASN A 181 13.80 18.88 0.74
CA ASN A 181 14.15 17.74 1.58
C ASN A 181 14.00 16.41 0.82
N PRO A 182 15.05 15.57 0.74
CA PRO A 182 14.93 14.24 0.17
C PRO A 182 14.15 13.30 1.10
N TYR A 183 13.31 12.47 0.52
CA TYR A 183 12.55 11.46 1.25
C TYR A 183 13.14 10.06 1.05
N ALA A 184 13.02 9.24 2.07
CA ALA A 184 13.25 7.81 1.98
C ALA A 184 11.93 7.06 2.17
N VAL A 185 11.80 5.91 1.55
CA VAL A 185 10.69 4.99 1.81
C VAL A 185 10.66 4.65 3.31
N GLY A 186 9.50 4.77 3.92
CA GLY A 186 9.32 4.57 5.36
C GLY A 186 9.67 5.78 6.23
N ALA A 187 10.11 6.91 5.66
CA ALA A 187 10.27 8.13 6.43
C ALA A 187 8.93 8.61 6.98
N VAL A 188 8.95 9.10 8.22
CA VAL A 188 7.79 9.80 8.80
C VAL A 188 7.96 11.29 8.54
N ASP A 189 7.18 11.80 7.62
CA ASP A 189 7.11 13.21 7.27
C ASP A 189 5.94 13.89 7.99
N PHE A 190 6.05 15.18 8.27
CA PHE A 190 4.96 15.97 8.83
C PHE A 190 4.39 16.90 7.76
N THR A 191 3.19 16.60 7.28
CA THR A 191 2.44 17.50 6.40
C THR A 191 1.50 18.36 7.25
N GLY A 192 1.91 19.57 7.58
CA GLY A 192 1.27 20.35 8.63
C GLY A 192 1.45 19.63 9.98
N ASP A 193 0.37 19.50 10.75
CA ASP A 193 0.38 18.79 12.04
C ASP A 193 0.16 17.27 11.92
N MET A 194 0.13 16.74 10.73
CA MET A 194 -0.18 15.32 10.50
C MET A 194 1.06 14.53 10.10
N PRO A 195 1.47 13.51 10.89
CA PRO A 195 2.52 12.59 10.48
C PRO A 195 2.04 11.69 9.34
N VAL A 196 2.91 11.47 8.37
CA VAL A 196 2.67 10.62 7.20
C VAL A 196 3.87 9.69 7.01
N ILE A 197 3.65 8.39 7.07
CA ILE A 197 4.67 7.41 6.70
C ILE A 197 4.70 7.30 5.18
N LEU A 198 5.82 7.62 4.58
CA LEU A 198 5.99 7.64 3.13
C LEU A 198 6.21 6.23 2.58
N GLY A 199 5.54 5.91 1.44
CA GLY A 199 5.59 4.61 0.77
C GLY A 199 6.48 4.58 -0.47
#